data_d30bf448f39de490f95e9e4b311550f0
#
_entry.id   d30bf448f39de490f95e9e4b311550f0
#
_cell.length_a   1.000
_cell.length_b   1.000
_cell.length_c   1.000
_cell.angle_alpha   90.00
_cell.angle_beta   90.00
_cell.angle_gamma   90.00
#
_symmetry.space_group_name_H-M   'P 1'
#
loop_
_entity.id
_entity.type
_entity.pdbx_description
1 polymer ?
#
loop_
_entity_poly.entity_id
_entity_poly.type
_entity_poly.pdbx_seq_one_letter_code
_entity_poly.pdbx_strand_id
1 'polypeptide(L)'
;MLRAAVSAVILLLCIPAAPIAAQQRWHWPGAAATSTMPPASAPQRAETTAAPGPALQLEWQAPVYLAWAVNPLDGPAEVRLSSPPSADYRAVPQLPLVQSLGARERRLLARVYPVSQRRTLDGLGLRLEVVPGDPQAQLQEARYQLPFRDVPIQVDQGYGGQYSHSDDPNWYAIDFALPAGTPVLAARDGVVMEIQQGAEEAGPHGPDAGGGNLVRLLHADGSMAIYAHLAPAGVLVRPGQRVRSGERLGSAGSTGFSTAPHLHFAVQRNVGLRLISLAFRMSGPQGELHFPSPAP
;
A
#
# COMPACT_ATOMS: atom_id res chain seq x y z
N MET A 1 34.31 -38.10 56.32
CA MET A 1 34.11 -36.86 55.55
C MET A 1 32.96 -37.11 54.48
N LEU A 2 31.73 -36.74 54.84
CA LEU A 2 30.55 -36.97 54.03
C LEU A 2 30.33 -35.75 53.18
N ARG A 3 30.28 -35.89 51.84
CA ARG A 3 29.87 -34.83 50.90
C ARG A 3 28.38 -35.00 50.61
N ALA A 4 27.59 -34.04 51.03
CA ALA A 4 26.16 -33.94 50.69
C ALA A 4 26.01 -33.40 49.29
N ALA A 5 25.31 -34.12 48.41
CA ALA A 5 24.88 -33.65 47.10
C ALA A 5 23.53 -32.92 47.26
N VAL A 6 23.52 -31.65 46.86
CA VAL A 6 22.27 -30.86 46.80
C VAL A 6 21.72 -31.02 45.40
N SER A 7 20.58 -31.71 45.25
CA SER A 7 19.82 -31.79 44.01
C SER A 7 18.93 -30.56 43.90
N ALA A 8 19.20 -29.71 42.93
CA ALA A 8 18.31 -28.61 42.59
C ALA A 8 17.14 -29.11 41.70
N VAL A 9 15.94 -29.07 42.24
CA VAL A 9 14.71 -29.32 41.49
C VAL A 9 14.34 -28.03 40.76
N ILE A 10 14.49 -28.03 39.43
CA ILE A 10 14.00 -26.93 38.58
C ILE A 10 12.51 -27.16 38.36
N LEU A 11 11.68 -26.33 39.01
CA LEU A 11 10.25 -26.27 38.78
C LEU A 11 10.00 -25.51 37.48
N LEU A 12 9.67 -26.21 36.38
CA LEU A 12 9.18 -25.57 35.17
C LEU A 12 7.75 -25.06 35.45
N LEU A 13 7.62 -23.74 35.64
CA LEU A 13 6.35 -23.07 35.65
C LEU A 13 5.85 -23.00 34.20
N CYS A 14 4.93 -23.88 33.84
CA CYS A 14 4.10 -23.71 32.64
C CYS A 14 3.23 -22.48 32.84
N ILE A 15 3.59 -21.38 32.23
CA ILE A 15 2.72 -20.19 32.09
C ILE A 15 1.67 -20.57 31.03
N PRO A 16 0.36 -20.61 31.34
CA PRO A 16 -0.66 -20.82 30.32
C PRO A 16 -0.62 -19.62 29.37
N ALA A 17 -0.51 -19.87 28.06
CA ALA A 17 -0.67 -18.85 27.04
C ALA A 17 -2.05 -18.22 27.23
N ALA A 18 -2.09 -16.92 27.47
CA ALA A 18 -3.35 -16.17 27.51
C ALA A 18 -4.05 -16.34 26.16
N PRO A 19 -5.38 -16.58 26.14
CA PRO A 19 -6.12 -16.64 24.89
C PRO A 19 -5.95 -15.29 24.19
N ILE A 20 -5.61 -15.33 22.90
CA ILE A 20 -5.63 -14.17 22.02
C ILE A 20 -7.02 -13.58 22.16
N ALA A 21 -7.11 -12.36 22.71
CA ALA A 21 -8.37 -11.68 22.88
C ALA A 21 -9.10 -11.67 21.54
N ALA A 22 -10.28 -12.29 21.49
CA ALA A 22 -11.10 -12.31 20.30
C ALA A 22 -11.33 -10.86 19.88
N GLN A 23 -10.85 -10.50 18.71
CA GLN A 23 -11.07 -9.17 18.15
C GLN A 23 -12.57 -8.92 18.16
N GLN A 24 -13.02 -7.80 18.77
CA GLN A 24 -14.42 -7.45 18.85
C GLN A 24 -14.93 -7.20 17.43
N ARG A 25 -15.65 -8.18 16.88
CA ARG A 25 -16.34 -8.05 15.60
C ARG A 25 -17.50 -7.07 15.75
N TRP A 26 -17.42 -5.99 15.02
CA TRP A 26 -18.47 -4.97 14.99
C TRP A 26 -19.50 -5.33 13.90
N HIS A 27 -20.77 -5.43 14.27
CA HIS A 27 -21.87 -5.66 13.33
C HIS A 27 -22.77 -4.43 13.28
N TRP A 28 -23.04 -3.94 12.07
CA TRP A 28 -23.98 -2.85 11.90
C TRP A 28 -25.42 -3.38 11.92
N PRO A 29 -26.33 -2.84 12.77
CA PRO A 29 -27.73 -3.27 12.78
C PRO A 29 -28.44 -2.75 11.53
N GLY A 30 -28.99 -3.66 10.70
CA GLY A 30 -29.98 -3.30 9.70
C GLY A 30 -29.67 -3.51 8.22
N ALA A 31 -28.81 -4.43 7.81
CA ALA A 31 -28.59 -4.75 6.41
C ALA A 31 -29.62 -5.76 5.88
N ALA A 32 -30.74 -5.30 5.35
CA ALA A 32 -31.62 -6.05 4.45
C ALA A 32 -32.39 -5.11 3.51
N ALA A 33 -31.90 -4.91 2.29
CA ALA A 33 -32.74 -4.44 1.19
C ALA A 33 -32.13 -4.88 -0.15
N THR A 34 -32.84 -5.73 -0.86
CA THR A 34 -32.55 -6.19 -2.22
C THR A 34 -32.86 -5.10 -3.22
N SER A 35 -31.85 -4.67 -3.99
CA SER A 35 -32.03 -3.83 -5.17
C SER A 35 -31.52 -4.58 -6.41
N THR A 36 -32.37 -4.85 -7.36
CA THR A 36 -32.06 -5.47 -8.65
C THR A 36 -31.46 -4.44 -9.59
N MET A 37 -30.19 -4.59 -9.97
CA MET A 37 -29.51 -3.82 -11.02
C MET A 37 -29.42 -4.61 -12.34
N PRO A 38 -29.40 -3.92 -13.51
CA PRO A 38 -29.17 -4.58 -14.79
C PRO A 38 -27.74 -5.16 -14.86
N PRO A 39 -27.52 -6.21 -15.68
CA PRO A 39 -26.23 -6.88 -15.75
C PRO A 39 -25.16 -5.92 -16.30
N ALA A 40 -24.10 -5.72 -15.52
CA ALA A 40 -22.92 -5.02 -15.96
C ALA A 40 -22.23 -5.80 -17.09
N SER A 41 -21.73 -5.08 -18.10
CA SER A 41 -20.91 -5.66 -19.16
C SER A 41 -19.75 -6.44 -18.56
N ALA A 42 -19.45 -7.62 -19.11
CA ALA A 42 -18.36 -8.46 -18.64
C ALA A 42 -17.04 -7.67 -18.62
N PRO A 43 -16.31 -7.66 -17.50
CA PRO A 43 -15.05 -6.94 -17.41
C PRO A 43 -14.02 -7.58 -18.35
N GLN A 44 -13.42 -6.77 -19.21
CA GLN A 44 -12.28 -7.20 -19.99
C GLN A 44 -11.10 -7.48 -19.04
N ARG A 45 -10.52 -8.67 -19.15
CA ARG A 45 -9.33 -9.05 -18.38
C ARG A 45 -8.20 -8.06 -18.70
N ALA A 46 -7.57 -7.49 -17.69
CA ALA A 46 -6.41 -6.63 -17.88
C ALA A 46 -5.29 -7.41 -18.58
N GLU A 47 -4.78 -6.88 -19.69
CA GLU A 47 -3.57 -7.42 -20.30
C GLU A 47 -2.41 -7.25 -19.32
N THR A 48 -1.56 -8.27 -19.22
CA THR A 48 -0.38 -8.27 -18.35
C THR A 48 0.54 -7.14 -18.78
N THR A 49 0.53 -6.03 -18.07
CA THR A 49 1.47 -4.93 -18.29
C THR A 49 2.84 -5.42 -17.85
N ALA A 50 3.85 -5.30 -18.72
CA ALA A 50 5.24 -5.61 -18.35
C ALA A 50 5.61 -4.87 -17.06
N ALA A 51 6.34 -5.55 -16.16
CA ALA A 51 6.81 -4.93 -14.92
C ALA A 51 7.52 -3.61 -15.24
N PRO A 52 7.26 -2.53 -14.49
CA PRO A 52 7.93 -1.26 -14.73
C PRO A 52 9.44 -1.46 -14.62
N GLY A 53 10.19 -0.87 -15.55
CA GLY A 53 11.64 -0.90 -15.52
C GLY A 53 12.20 -0.25 -14.22
N PRO A 54 13.49 -0.41 -13.93
CA PRO A 54 14.08 0.11 -12.70
C PRO A 54 13.85 1.62 -12.59
N ALA A 55 13.40 2.07 -11.42
CA ALA A 55 13.11 3.48 -11.15
C ALA A 55 14.38 4.36 -11.23
N LEU A 56 15.55 3.82 -10.92
CA LEU A 56 16.85 4.48 -11.10
C LEU A 56 17.54 3.90 -12.34
N GLN A 57 17.87 4.78 -13.29
CA GLN A 57 18.63 4.44 -14.50
C GLN A 57 19.93 5.23 -14.54
N LEU A 58 21.04 4.54 -14.73
CA LEU A 58 22.37 5.17 -14.86
C LEU A 58 22.84 5.02 -16.29
N GLU A 59 23.14 6.14 -16.94
CA GLU A 59 23.60 6.23 -18.31
C GLU A 59 25.00 6.81 -18.33
N TRP A 60 25.99 6.09 -18.90
CA TRP A 60 27.33 6.60 -19.04
C TRP A 60 27.45 7.51 -20.27
N GLN A 61 27.76 8.78 -20.04
CA GLN A 61 28.15 9.75 -21.06
C GLN A 61 29.48 10.36 -20.66
N ALA A 62 30.59 9.81 -21.20
CA ALA A 62 31.94 10.20 -20.80
C ALA A 62 32.10 11.71 -20.67
N PRO A 63 32.64 12.23 -19.56
CA PRO A 63 33.23 11.49 -18.43
C PRO A 63 32.30 11.32 -17.21
N VAL A 64 30.99 11.33 -17.37
CA VAL A 64 30.02 11.33 -16.27
C VAL A 64 28.98 10.22 -16.41
N TYR A 65 28.38 9.82 -15.27
CA TYR A 65 27.11 9.09 -15.25
C TYR A 65 25.95 10.06 -15.11
N LEU A 66 24.92 9.88 -15.93
CA LEU A 66 23.63 10.56 -15.78
C LEU A 66 22.72 9.68 -14.92
N ALA A 67 22.32 10.19 -13.76
CA ALA A 67 21.39 9.52 -12.88
C ALA A 67 19.95 10.00 -13.17
N TRP A 68 19.15 9.13 -13.80
CA TRP A 68 17.77 9.37 -14.16
C TRP A 68 16.85 8.71 -13.16
N ALA A 69 15.82 9.43 -12.70
CA ALA A 69 14.68 8.85 -12.05
C ALA A 69 13.56 8.63 -13.06
N VAL A 70 12.90 7.48 -12.94
CA VAL A 70 11.68 7.15 -13.68
C VAL A 70 10.57 6.91 -12.67
N ASN A 71 9.52 7.71 -12.72
CA ASN A 71 8.32 7.46 -11.94
C ASN A 71 7.52 6.33 -12.58
N PRO A 72 7.38 5.16 -11.93
CA PRO A 72 6.65 4.02 -12.52
C PRO A 72 5.12 4.14 -12.39
N LEU A 73 4.61 5.21 -11.75
CA LEU A 73 3.21 5.36 -11.38
C LEU A 73 2.44 6.23 -12.38
N ASP A 74 1.15 6.00 -12.52
CA ASP A 74 0.23 6.86 -13.29
C ASP A 74 -0.35 7.99 -12.45
N GLY A 75 0.46 8.53 -11.58
CA GLY A 75 0.22 9.69 -10.73
C GLY A 75 1.55 10.29 -10.29
N PRO A 76 1.53 11.41 -9.55
CA PRO A 76 2.75 12.04 -9.07
C PRO A 76 3.45 11.15 -8.04
N ALA A 77 4.78 11.30 -7.95
CA ALA A 77 5.58 10.70 -6.90
C ALA A 77 6.65 11.67 -6.44
N GLU A 78 7.03 11.58 -5.17
CA GLU A 78 8.22 12.23 -4.66
C GLU A 78 9.36 11.22 -4.63
N VAL A 79 10.54 11.63 -5.09
CA VAL A 79 11.71 10.76 -5.17
C VAL A 79 12.88 11.35 -4.39
N ARG A 80 13.67 10.48 -3.75
CA ARG A 80 14.93 10.85 -3.12
C ARG A 80 16.07 10.05 -3.71
N LEU A 81 16.99 10.73 -4.38
CA LEU A 81 18.27 10.15 -4.80
C LEU A 81 19.28 10.38 -3.67
N SER A 82 19.85 9.31 -3.18
CA SER A 82 20.83 9.31 -2.09
C SER A 82 21.99 8.36 -2.39
N SER A 83 23.08 8.52 -1.64
CA SER A 83 24.21 7.62 -1.64
C SER A 83 24.89 7.65 -0.28
N PRO A 84 25.63 6.61 0.10
CA PRO A 84 26.57 6.70 1.20
C PRO A 84 27.65 7.78 0.89
N PRO A 85 28.23 8.44 1.90
CA PRO A 85 29.39 9.29 1.71
C PRO A 85 30.51 8.51 1.03
N SER A 86 31.08 9.07 -0.07
CA SER A 86 32.19 8.44 -0.78
C SER A 86 33.10 9.51 -1.35
N ALA A 87 34.41 9.26 -1.31
CA ALA A 87 35.42 10.07 -1.99
C ALA A 87 35.60 9.68 -3.47
N ASP A 88 34.93 8.59 -3.92
CA ASP A 88 35.15 8.02 -5.26
C ASP A 88 34.37 8.73 -6.36
N TYR A 89 33.43 9.63 -5.99
CA TYR A 89 32.65 10.39 -6.95
C TYR A 89 32.18 11.73 -6.38
N ARG A 90 31.77 12.65 -7.29
CA ARG A 90 31.09 13.90 -7.00
C ARG A 90 29.77 13.97 -7.77
N ALA A 91 28.68 14.18 -7.08
CA ALA A 91 27.36 14.41 -7.71
C ALA A 91 27.05 15.91 -7.87
N VAL A 92 26.41 16.26 -8.97
CA VAL A 92 25.91 17.62 -9.25
C VAL A 92 24.48 17.52 -9.77
N PRO A 93 23.46 18.01 -9.03
CA PRO A 93 23.54 18.59 -7.67
C PRO A 93 24.08 17.63 -6.61
N GLN A 94 24.46 18.18 -5.45
CA GLN A 94 24.91 17.39 -4.32
C GLN A 94 23.77 16.50 -3.77
N LEU A 95 24.11 15.29 -3.34
CA LEU A 95 23.16 14.35 -2.73
C LEU A 95 23.11 14.50 -1.20
N PRO A 96 21.99 14.20 -0.53
CA PRO A 96 20.74 13.72 -1.11
C PRO A 96 19.95 14.79 -1.84
N LEU A 97 19.24 14.41 -2.90
CA LEU A 97 18.38 15.28 -3.68
C LEU A 97 16.94 14.75 -3.64
N VAL A 98 15.98 15.63 -3.35
CA VAL A 98 14.54 15.32 -3.36
C VAL A 98 13.87 16.10 -4.50
N GLN A 99 12.99 15.41 -5.24
CA GLN A 99 12.24 16.00 -6.37
C GLN A 99 10.86 15.37 -6.47
N SER A 100 9.87 16.17 -6.89
CA SER A 100 8.56 15.65 -7.30
C SER A 100 8.58 15.36 -8.80
N LEU A 101 8.04 14.22 -9.20
CA LEU A 101 7.89 13.79 -10.59
C LEU A 101 6.40 13.65 -10.92
N GLY A 102 6.03 14.04 -12.14
CA GLY A 102 4.70 13.77 -12.69
C GLY A 102 4.50 12.28 -13.00
N ALA A 103 3.28 11.91 -13.41
CA ALA A 103 2.95 10.55 -13.84
C ALA A 103 3.86 10.09 -14.98
N ARG A 104 4.47 8.90 -14.85
CA ARG A 104 5.37 8.29 -15.87
C ARG A 104 6.55 9.16 -16.27
N GLU A 105 6.86 10.20 -15.52
CA GLU A 105 7.94 11.11 -15.85
C GLU A 105 9.32 10.45 -15.68
N ARG A 106 10.20 10.71 -16.64
CA ARG A 106 11.63 10.43 -16.58
C ARG A 106 12.40 11.76 -16.45
N ARG A 107 13.18 11.92 -15.40
CA ARG A 107 13.92 13.18 -15.13
C ARG A 107 15.37 12.90 -14.78
N LEU A 108 16.29 13.68 -15.36
CA LEU A 108 17.68 13.70 -14.94
C LEU A 108 17.78 14.39 -13.56
N LEU A 109 18.19 13.63 -12.56
CA LEU A 109 18.34 14.12 -11.20
C LEU A 109 19.75 14.67 -10.95
N ALA A 110 20.78 13.93 -11.36
CA ALA A 110 22.17 14.34 -11.09
C ALA A 110 23.13 13.85 -12.19
N ARG A 111 24.24 14.58 -12.31
CA ARG A 111 25.45 14.12 -12.99
C ARG A 111 26.44 13.66 -11.95
N VAL A 112 26.93 12.41 -12.09
CA VAL A 112 27.83 11.77 -11.15
C VAL A 112 29.21 11.63 -11.81
N TYR A 113 30.19 12.34 -11.30
CA TYR A 113 31.57 12.40 -11.79
C TYR A 113 32.41 11.42 -10.98
N PRO A 114 32.88 10.30 -11.54
CA PRO A 114 33.80 9.42 -10.84
C PRO A 114 35.15 10.13 -10.64
N VAL A 115 35.72 10.02 -9.45
CA VAL A 115 37.02 10.60 -9.11
C VAL A 115 38.14 9.62 -9.44
N SER A 116 37.88 8.31 -9.37
CA SER A 116 38.83 7.27 -9.75
C SER A 116 38.48 6.65 -11.12
N GLN A 117 39.46 6.05 -11.79
CA GLN A 117 39.25 5.37 -13.08
C GLN A 117 38.45 4.06 -12.97
N ARG A 118 38.00 3.67 -11.78
CA ARG A 118 37.13 2.50 -11.55
C ARG A 118 35.72 2.80 -12.03
N ARG A 119 35.37 2.22 -13.18
CA ARG A 119 34.06 2.42 -13.87
C ARG A 119 33.00 1.40 -13.47
N THR A 120 32.97 0.92 -12.24
CA THR A 120 31.97 -0.06 -11.82
C THR A 120 30.76 0.63 -11.21
N LEU A 121 29.57 0.44 -11.81
CA LEU A 121 28.28 0.99 -11.35
C LEU A 121 27.96 0.55 -9.92
N ASP A 122 28.33 -0.67 -9.53
CA ASP A 122 28.07 -1.25 -8.21
C ASP A 122 28.77 -0.49 -7.07
N GLY A 123 29.85 0.28 -7.38
CA GLY A 123 30.59 1.06 -6.39
C GLY A 123 29.98 2.41 -6.04
N LEU A 124 29.00 2.92 -6.80
CA LEU A 124 28.44 4.25 -6.54
C LEU A 124 27.43 4.27 -5.36
N GLY A 125 26.85 3.14 -5.01
CA GLY A 125 25.92 3.01 -3.89
C GLY A 125 24.67 3.92 -4.00
N LEU A 126 24.35 4.38 -5.22
CA LEU A 126 23.19 5.23 -5.45
C LEU A 126 21.89 4.48 -5.17
N ARG A 127 20.98 5.13 -4.46
CA ARG A 127 19.67 4.61 -4.13
C ARG A 127 18.60 5.63 -4.47
N LEU A 128 17.53 5.19 -5.13
CA LEU A 128 16.34 6.00 -5.38
C LEU A 128 15.20 5.44 -4.54
N GLU A 129 14.68 6.27 -3.66
CA GLU A 129 13.42 6.06 -2.97
C GLU A 129 12.32 6.73 -3.77
N VAL A 130 11.17 6.06 -3.91
CA VAL A 130 9.99 6.57 -4.60
C VAL A 130 8.80 6.45 -3.67
N VAL A 131 8.18 7.58 -3.36
CA VAL A 131 6.98 7.63 -2.51
C VAL A 131 5.82 8.17 -3.36
N PRO A 132 4.71 7.42 -3.51
CA PRO A 132 3.57 7.86 -4.30
C PRO A 132 2.91 9.11 -3.73
N GLY A 133 2.36 9.95 -4.60
CA GLY A 133 1.62 11.15 -4.25
C GLY A 133 2.45 12.45 -4.29
N ASP A 134 1.73 13.56 -4.38
CA ASP A 134 2.30 14.91 -4.32
C ASP A 134 2.26 15.40 -2.86
N PRO A 135 3.41 15.72 -2.22
CA PRO A 135 3.43 16.24 -0.86
C PRO A 135 2.77 17.62 -0.72
N GLN A 136 2.60 18.35 -1.82
CA GLN A 136 1.96 19.67 -1.86
C GLN A 136 0.46 19.62 -2.20
N ALA A 137 -0.11 18.43 -2.37
CA ALA A 137 -1.52 18.26 -2.69
C ALA A 137 -2.43 18.94 -1.67
N GLN A 138 -3.43 19.68 -2.17
CA GLN A 138 -4.42 20.38 -1.36
C GLN A 138 -5.64 19.49 -1.20
N LEU A 139 -5.69 18.77 -0.09
CA LEU A 139 -6.79 17.87 0.21
C LEU A 139 -8.11 18.62 0.39
N GLN A 140 -9.18 18.01 -0.08
CA GLN A 140 -10.54 18.50 0.09
C GLN A 140 -11.34 17.55 0.98
N GLU A 141 -12.28 18.12 1.73
CA GLU A 141 -13.22 17.27 2.46
C GLU A 141 -14.01 16.42 1.45
N ALA A 142 -13.90 15.12 1.56
CA ALA A 142 -14.53 14.17 0.65
C ALA A 142 -15.24 13.06 1.42
N ARG A 143 -16.32 12.58 0.81
CA ARG A 143 -17.08 11.44 1.32
C ARG A 143 -16.86 10.25 0.39
N TYR A 144 -16.42 9.14 0.94
CA TYR A 144 -16.22 7.89 0.25
C TYR A 144 -17.49 7.05 0.27
N GLN A 145 -17.78 6.31 -0.78
CA GLN A 145 -18.84 5.30 -0.80
C GLN A 145 -18.29 3.98 -0.28
N LEU A 146 -19.18 3.11 0.21
CA LEU A 146 -18.79 1.76 0.60
C LEU A 146 -18.19 1.02 -0.61
N PRO A 147 -16.98 0.43 -0.47
CA PRO A 147 -16.25 -0.17 -1.61
C PRO A 147 -16.75 -1.57 -1.99
N PHE A 148 -17.96 -1.95 -1.60
CA PHE A 148 -18.64 -3.21 -1.95
C PHE A 148 -20.15 -3.06 -1.80
N ARG A 149 -20.91 -4.04 -2.29
CA ARG A 149 -22.39 -4.10 -2.19
C ARG A 149 -22.84 -5.53 -1.92
N ASP A 150 -24.11 -5.66 -1.55
CA ASP A 150 -24.83 -6.93 -1.42
C ASP A 150 -24.25 -7.93 -0.41
N VAL A 151 -23.41 -7.46 0.51
CA VAL A 151 -22.89 -8.21 1.65
C VAL A 151 -23.02 -7.37 2.93
N PRO A 152 -23.21 -8.01 4.10
CA PRO A 152 -23.25 -7.30 5.37
C PRO A 152 -21.97 -6.50 5.63
N ILE A 153 -22.10 -5.32 6.24
CA ILE A 153 -20.96 -4.53 6.67
C ILE A 153 -20.44 -5.12 7.97
N GLN A 154 -19.26 -5.71 7.91
CA GLN A 154 -18.54 -6.21 9.07
C GLN A 154 -17.12 -5.69 9.03
N VAL A 155 -16.65 -5.12 10.14
CA VAL A 155 -15.29 -4.60 10.30
C VAL A 155 -14.53 -5.54 11.22
N ASP A 156 -13.46 -6.15 10.73
CA ASP A 156 -12.59 -7.01 11.52
C ASP A 156 -11.53 -6.17 12.24
N GLN A 157 -11.03 -5.09 11.61
CA GLN A 157 -10.08 -4.17 12.22
C GLN A 157 -10.38 -2.73 11.80
N GLY A 158 -10.43 -1.83 12.77
CA GLY A 158 -10.64 -0.39 12.58
C GLY A 158 -9.36 0.43 12.74
N TYR A 159 -9.51 1.73 12.96
CA TYR A 159 -8.41 2.68 13.16
C TYR A 159 -7.53 2.28 14.33
N GLY A 160 -6.20 2.35 14.15
CA GLY A 160 -5.23 2.02 15.20
C GLY A 160 -5.29 0.56 15.68
N GLY A 161 -5.84 -0.34 14.87
CA GLY A 161 -5.89 -1.77 15.19
C GLY A 161 -4.50 -2.37 15.37
N GLN A 162 -4.29 -3.11 16.44
CA GLN A 162 -2.96 -3.54 16.88
C GLN A 162 -2.29 -4.59 15.98
N TYR A 163 -3.06 -5.26 15.11
CA TYR A 163 -2.50 -6.32 14.29
C TYR A 163 -1.70 -5.77 13.10
N SER A 164 -2.28 -4.86 12.30
CA SER A 164 -1.66 -4.30 11.10
C SER A 164 -1.87 -2.80 10.91
N HIS A 165 -2.71 -2.14 11.72
CA HIS A 165 -2.99 -0.70 11.62
C HIS A 165 -2.21 0.11 12.65
N SER A 166 -0.90 -0.17 12.81
CA SER A 166 -0.04 0.45 13.83
C SER A 166 1.01 1.41 13.26
N ASP A 167 1.15 1.47 11.94
CA ASP A 167 2.08 2.36 11.24
C ASP A 167 1.36 3.54 10.57
N ASP A 168 2.10 4.57 10.21
CA ASP A 168 1.57 5.80 9.60
C ASP A 168 0.69 5.56 8.36
N PRO A 169 1.07 4.69 7.38
CA PRO A 169 0.26 4.44 6.21
C PRO A 169 -1.06 3.72 6.48
N ASN A 170 -1.18 3.01 7.61
CA ASN A 170 -2.31 2.13 7.90
C ASN A 170 -3.11 2.52 9.17
N TRP A 171 -2.67 3.53 9.95
CA TRP A 171 -3.33 3.91 11.20
C TRP A 171 -4.84 4.13 11.06
N TYR A 172 -5.27 4.77 9.97
CA TYR A 172 -6.68 5.00 9.66
C TYR A 172 -7.21 4.03 8.59
N ALA A 173 -6.67 2.83 8.50
CA ALA A 173 -7.22 1.80 7.64
C ALA A 173 -8.40 1.08 8.29
N ILE A 174 -9.22 0.46 7.44
CA ILE A 174 -10.36 -0.39 7.82
C ILE A 174 -10.24 -1.72 7.08
N ASP A 175 -10.32 -2.82 7.82
CA ASP A 175 -10.42 -4.15 7.27
C ASP A 175 -11.89 -4.58 7.27
N PHE A 176 -12.49 -4.61 6.09
CA PHE A 176 -13.85 -5.12 5.90
C PHE A 176 -13.81 -6.63 5.68
N ALA A 177 -14.43 -7.40 6.59
CA ALA A 177 -14.61 -8.83 6.39
C ALA A 177 -15.48 -9.08 5.16
N LEU A 178 -14.92 -9.65 4.11
CA LEU A 178 -15.60 -9.94 2.87
C LEU A 178 -15.35 -11.38 2.43
N PRO A 179 -16.38 -12.13 2.00
CA PRO A 179 -16.16 -13.39 1.33
C PRO A 179 -15.22 -13.23 0.13
N ALA A 180 -14.31 -14.19 -0.05
CA ALA A 180 -13.45 -14.18 -1.25
C ALA A 180 -14.30 -14.13 -2.53
N GLY A 181 -13.86 -13.34 -3.50
CA GLY A 181 -14.59 -13.13 -4.75
C GLY A 181 -15.64 -12.00 -4.71
N THR A 182 -15.94 -11.42 -3.53
CA THR A 182 -16.84 -10.26 -3.44
C THR A 182 -16.33 -9.13 -4.33
N PRO A 183 -17.17 -8.51 -5.20
CA PRO A 183 -16.77 -7.38 -6.02
C PRO A 183 -16.28 -6.21 -5.17
N VAL A 184 -15.07 -5.75 -5.44
CA VAL A 184 -14.48 -4.53 -4.86
C VAL A 184 -14.70 -3.38 -5.80
N LEU A 185 -15.26 -2.28 -5.29
CA LEU A 185 -15.71 -1.11 -6.04
C LEU A 185 -14.89 0.13 -5.66
N ALA A 186 -14.72 1.05 -6.60
CA ALA A 186 -14.13 2.35 -6.32
C ALA A 186 -15.00 3.15 -5.33
N ALA A 187 -14.46 3.51 -4.18
CA ALA A 187 -15.17 4.29 -3.17
C ALA A 187 -15.35 5.78 -3.56
N ARG A 188 -14.55 6.27 -4.50
CA ARG A 188 -14.57 7.64 -5.04
C ARG A 188 -13.99 7.64 -6.44
N ASP A 189 -14.39 8.64 -7.27
CA ASP A 189 -13.81 8.86 -8.60
C ASP A 189 -12.29 9.02 -8.52
N GLY A 190 -11.57 8.47 -9.50
CA GLY A 190 -10.12 8.58 -9.52
C GLY A 190 -9.46 8.04 -10.77
N VAL A 191 -8.14 8.01 -10.74
CA VAL A 191 -7.29 7.37 -11.74
C VAL A 191 -6.54 6.22 -11.05
N VAL A 192 -6.50 5.06 -11.67
CA VAL A 192 -5.69 3.94 -11.20
C VAL A 192 -4.23 4.35 -11.32
N MET A 193 -3.62 4.66 -10.19
CA MET A 193 -2.23 5.13 -10.12
C MET A 193 -1.24 3.98 -10.16
N GLU A 194 -1.61 2.88 -9.51
CA GLU A 194 -0.77 1.70 -9.32
C GLU A 194 -1.64 0.46 -9.18
N ILE A 195 -1.15 -0.66 -9.67
CA ILE A 195 -1.65 -1.99 -9.32
C ILE A 195 -0.47 -2.86 -8.90
N GLN A 196 -0.71 -3.74 -7.96
CA GLN A 196 0.16 -4.87 -7.65
C GLN A 196 -0.66 -6.14 -7.84
N GLN A 197 -0.10 -7.10 -8.55
CA GLN A 197 -0.75 -8.38 -8.83
C GLN A 197 0.30 -9.48 -8.98
N GLY A 198 -0.14 -10.72 -8.86
CA GLY A 198 0.74 -11.89 -8.95
C GLY A 198 0.96 -12.58 -7.61
N ALA A 199 0.47 -12.00 -6.50
CA ALA A 199 0.41 -12.73 -5.24
C ALA A 199 -0.71 -13.78 -5.31
N GLU A 200 -0.38 -15.02 -4.96
CA GLU A 200 -1.33 -16.16 -4.99
C GLU A 200 -1.68 -16.63 -3.60
N GLU A 201 -0.82 -16.41 -2.61
CA GLU A 201 -0.94 -16.95 -1.26
C GLU A 201 -1.18 -15.87 -0.21
N ALA A 202 -1.75 -16.30 0.90
CA ALA A 202 -1.95 -15.53 2.12
C ALA A 202 -1.08 -16.07 3.24
N GLY A 203 -0.69 -15.21 4.16
CA GLY A 203 -0.09 -15.65 5.42
C GLY A 203 0.68 -14.56 6.14
N PRO A 204 0.78 -14.66 7.48
CA PRO A 204 1.59 -13.74 8.28
C PRO A 204 3.09 -13.96 8.11
N HIS A 205 3.48 -15.08 7.51
CA HIS A 205 4.87 -15.49 7.33
C HIS A 205 5.00 -16.20 5.97
N GLY A 206 5.42 -15.50 4.95
CA GLY A 206 5.65 -16.09 3.63
C GLY A 206 6.37 -15.10 2.72
N PRO A 207 6.81 -15.54 1.53
CA PRO A 207 7.46 -14.66 0.55
C PRO A 207 6.58 -13.47 0.16
N ASP A 208 5.25 -13.61 0.29
CA ASP A 208 4.25 -12.59 -0.04
C ASP A 208 3.73 -11.81 1.19
N ALA A 209 4.33 -11.99 2.37
CA ALA A 209 3.86 -11.39 3.63
C ALA A 209 3.79 -9.85 3.62
N GLY A 210 4.33 -9.18 2.62
CA GLY A 210 4.20 -7.72 2.43
C GLY A 210 3.63 -7.31 1.08
N GLY A 211 3.28 -8.25 0.21
CA GLY A 211 3.02 -8.02 -1.21
C GLY A 211 1.68 -8.54 -1.72
N GLY A 212 0.57 -8.29 -1.01
CA GLY A 212 -0.76 -8.65 -1.49
C GLY A 212 -1.15 -7.89 -2.76
N ASN A 213 -2.09 -8.46 -3.53
CA ASN A 213 -2.63 -7.79 -4.70
C ASN A 213 -3.39 -6.53 -4.29
N LEU A 214 -3.13 -5.42 -4.96
CA LEU A 214 -3.73 -4.14 -4.61
C LEU A 214 -4.04 -3.27 -5.83
N VAL A 215 -4.94 -2.32 -5.62
CA VAL A 215 -5.19 -1.17 -6.50
C VAL A 215 -5.02 0.10 -5.67
N ARG A 216 -4.29 1.09 -6.18
CA ARG A 216 -4.20 2.44 -5.64
C ARG A 216 -4.89 3.42 -6.58
N LEU A 217 -5.88 4.14 -6.11
CA LEU A 217 -6.55 5.21 -6.85
C LEU A 217 -6.05 6.58 -6.41
N LEU A 218 -5.67 7.42 -7.36
CA LEU A 218 -5.40 8.84 -7.15
C LEU A 218 -6.68 9.64 -7.37
N HIS A 219 -7.09 10.43 -6.39
CA HIS A 219 -8.22 11.34 -6.47
C HIS A 219 -7.82 12.74 -6.94
N ALA A 220 -8.80 13.54 -7.37
CA ALA A 220 -8.55 14.87 -7.95
C ALA A 220 -7.88 15.86 -6.96
N ASP A 221 -8.04 15.65 -5.65
CA ASP A 221 -7.42 16.44 -4.58
C ASP A 221 -6.03 15.95 -4.15
N GLY A 222 -5.51 14.91 -4.82
CA GLY A 222 -4.20 14.32 -4.52
C GLY A 222 -4.20 13.31 -3.38
N SER A 223 -5.34 13.06 -2.70
CA SER A 223 -5.47 11.91 -1.81
C SER A 223 -5.48 10.62 -2.62
N MET A 224 -5.08 9.52 -1.98
CA MET A 224 -4.99 8.21 -2.62
C MET A 224 -5.76 7.18 -1.79
N ALA A 225 -6.63 6.39 -2.44
CA ALA A 225 -7.27 5.24 -1.78
C ALA A 225 -6.57 3.94 -2.18
N ILE A 226 -6.26 3.10 -1.19
CA ILE A 226 -5.70 1.76 -1.39
C ILE A 226 -6.76 0.71 -1.12
N TYR A 227 -6.80 -0.32 -1.99
CA TYR A 227 -7.66 -1.50 -1.92
C TYR A 227 -6.75 -2.71 -1.98
N ALA A 228 -6.48 -3.35 -0.86
CA ALA A 228 -5.50 -4.43 -0.78
C ALA A 228 -6.11 -5.79 -0.42
N HIS A 229 -5.26 -6.82 -0.48
CA HIS A 229 -5.57 -8.24 -0.29
C HIS A 229 -6.57 -8.78 -1.33
N LEU A 230 -6.54 -8.23 -2.56
CA LEU A 230 -7.39 -8.69 -3.65
C LEU A 230 -7.05 -10.15 -4.03
N ALA A 231 -8.02 -10.83 -4.59
CA ALA A 231 -7.89 -12.24 -4.97
C ALA A 231 -6.74 -12.48 -5.98
N PRO A 232 -6.18 -13.69 -6.07
CA PRO A 232 -5.32 -14.08 -7.17
C PRO A 232 -5.99 -13.78 -8.50
N ALA A 233 -5.28 -13.12 -9.44
CA ALA A 233 -5.84 -12.61 -10.70
C ALA A 233 -7.13 -11.77 -10.53
N GLY A 234 -7.36 -11.22 -9.32
CA GLY A 234 -8.58 -10.49 -8.97
C GLY A 234 -8.56 -9.00 -9.30
N VAL A 235 -7.45 -8.43 -9.75
CA VAL A 235 -7.37 -7.04 -10.23
C VAL A 235 -7.94 -6.96 -11.65
N LEU A 236 -8.92 -6.07 -11.88
CA LEU A 236 -9.66 -5.97 -13.15
C LEU A 236 -9.43 -4.63 -13.88
N VAL A 237 -8.63 -3.76 -13.30
CA VAL A 237 -8.30 -2.43 -13.85
C VAL A 237 -6.82 -2.36 -14.21
N ARG A 238 -6.44 -1.32 -14.96
CA ARG A 238 -5.05 -1.08 -15.39
C ARG A 238 -4.58 0.32 -14.97
N PRO A 239 -3.27 0.51 -14.76
CA PRO A 239 -2.70 1.82 -14.50
C PRO A 239 -3.10 2.85 -15.57
N GLY A 240 -3.39 4.08 -15.15
CA GLY A 240 -3.88 5.16 -15.99
C GLY A 240 -5.38 5.13 -16.29
N GLN A 241 -6.10 4.06 -15.95
CA GLN A 241 -7.55 3.97 -16.14
C GLN A 241 -8.27 4.95 -15.22
N ARG A 242 -9.20 5.73 -15.79
CA ARG A 242 -10.16 6.52 -15.02
C ARG A 242 -11.30 5.63 -14.58
N VAL A 243 -11.69 5.77 -13.31
CA VAL A 243 -12.81 5.03 -12.72
C VAL A 243 -13.74 6.01 -12.00
N ARG A 244 -15.02 5.71 -12.00
CA ARG A 244 -16.04 6.42 -11.23
C ARG A 244 -16.32 5.66 -9.93
N SER A 245 -16.81 6.37 -8.93
CA SER A 245 -17.33 5.75 -7.72
C SER A 245 -18.36 4.66 -8.06
N GLY A 246 -18.22 3.49 -7.44
CA GLY A 246 -19.05 2.31 -7.72
C GLY A 246 -18.60 1.45 -8.90
N GLU A 247 -17.61 1.85 -9.70
CA GLU A 247 -17.03 0.98 -10.73
C GLU A 247 -16.19 -0.14 -10.10
N ARG A 248 -16.24 -1.32 -10.71
CA ARG A 248 -15.55 -2.50 -10.20
C ARG A 248 -14.04 -2.40 -10.45
N LEU A 249 -13.25 -2.53 -9.39
CA LEU A 249 -11.79 -2.55 -9.41
C LEU A 249 -11.24 -3.98 -9.45
N GLY A 250 -11.93 -4.90 -8.78
CA GLY A 250 -11.44 -6.26 -8.60
C GLY A 250 -12.36 -7.12 -7.78
N SER A 251 -11.78 -8.12 -7.13
CA SER A 251 -12.46 -9.04 -6.21
C SER A 251 -11.69 -9.17 -4.91
N ALA A 252 -12.39 -9.20 -3.80
CA ALA A 252 -11.82 -9.44 -2.48
C ALA A 252 -11.16 -10.82 -2.41
N GLY A 253 -10.07 -10.91 -1.66
CA GLY A 253 -9.31 -12.13 -1.46
C GLY A 253 -8.64 -12.15 -0.10
N SER A 254 -7.47 -12.76 -0.04
CA SER A 254 -6.65 -12.89 1.18
C SER A 254 -5.15 -12.93 0.82
N THR A 255 -4.72 -12.32 -0.29
CA THR A 255 -3.31 -12.38 -0.72
C THR A 255 -2.41 -11.49 0.13
N GLY A 256 -1.14 -11.91 0.31
CA GLY A 256 -0.15 -11.19 1.11
C GLY A 256 -0.34 -11.33 2.61
N PHE A 257 0.00 -10.31 3.40
CA PHE A 257 -0.11 -10.34 4.87
C PHE A 257 -1.58 -10.32 5.31
N SER A 258 -2.19 -11.48 5.33
CA SER A 258 -3.61 -11.68 5.61
C SER A 258 -3.86 -13.03 6.29
N THR A 259 -4.81 -13.08 7.22
CA THR A 259 -5.21 -14.30 7.96
C THR A 259 -6.55 -14.84 7.53
N ALA A 260 -7.37 -14.05 6.84
CA ALA A 260 -8.70 -14.41 6.36
C ALA A 260 -9.11 -13.48 5.21
N PRO A 261 -10.07 -13.87 4.37
CA PRO A 261 -10.57 -13.01 3.29
C PRO A 261 -11.15 -11.69 3.84
N HIS A 262 -10.61 -10.56 3.38
CA HIS A 262 -11.06 -9.22 3.74
C HIS A 262 -10.64 -8.21 2.68
N LEU A 263 -11.16 -7.00 2.77
CA LEU A 263 -10.67 -5.83 2.03
C LEU A 263 -10.01 -4.87 3.02
N HIS A 264 -8.70 -4.69 2.88
CA HIS A 264 -7.99 -3.60 3.54
C HIS A 264 -8.20 -2.32 2.72
N PHE A 265 -8.79 -1.30 3.34
CA PHE A 265 -9.07 -0.01 2.73
C PHE A 265 -8.46 1.12 3.56
N ALA A 266 -7.66 1.98 2.94
CA ALA A 266 -7.14 3.19 3.58
C ALA A 266 -7.15 4.36 2.60
N VAL A 267 -7.27 5.57 3.14
CA VAL A 267 -7.03 6.82 2.39
C VAL A 267 -5.68 7.36 2.85
N GLN A 268 -4.80 7.66 1.90
CA GLN A 268 -3.41 8.03 2.18
C GLN A 268 -3.03 9.33 1.49
N ARG A 269 -1.97 9.99 2.00
CA ARG A 269 -1.28 11.09 1.33
C ARG A 269 0.23 11.00 1.55
N ASN A 270 0.99 11.64 0.65
CA ASN A 270 2.41 11.92 0.87
C ASN A 270 2.55 13.21 1.70
N VAL A 271 3.46 13.21 2.70
CA VAL A 271 3.78 14.38 3.54
C VAL A 271 5.29 14.68 3.55
N GLY A 272 5.96 14.43 2.44
CA GLY A 272 7.41 14.59 2.29
C GLY A 272 8.13 13.25 2.49
N LEU A 273 8.26 12.46 1.42
CA LEU A 273 8.88 11.13 1.40
C LEU A 273 8.30 10.15 2.44
N ARG A 274 7.09 10.37 2.88
CA ARG A 274 6.41 9.54 3.85
C ARG A 274 4.92 9.49 3.53
N LEU A 275 4.37 8.28 3.46
CA LEU A 275 2.94 8.07 3.40
C LEU A 275 2.36 8.10 4.81
N ILE A 276 1.24 8.78 4.95
CA ILE A 276 0.38 8.68 6.11
C ILE A 276 -1.04 8.35 5.66
N SER A 277 -1.78 7.62 6.48
CA SER A 277 -3.21 7.45 6.30
C SER A 277 -3.97 8.64 6.89
N LEU A 278 -5.18 8.84 6.41
CA LEU A 278 -6.10 9.90 6.79
C LEU A 278 -7.38 9.30 7.35
N ALA A 279 -7.91 9.86 8.43
CA ALA A 279 -9.28 9.59 8.82
C ALA A 279 -10.22 10.09 7.70
N PHE A 280 -11.20 9.29 7.34
CA PHE A 280 -12.10 9.57 6.22
C PHE A 280 -13.57 9.36 6.61
N ARG A 281 -14.47 10.03 5.88
CA ARG A 281 -15.91 9.87 6.02
C ARG A 281 -16.42 8.92 4.94
N MET A 282 -17.23 7.93 5.32
CA MET A 282 -17.77 6.93 4.41
C MET A 282 -19.27 6.83 4.54
N SER A 283 -19.97 6.78 3.40
CA SER A 283 -21.40 6.56 3.34
C SER A 283 -21.72 5.07 3.27
N GLY A 284 -22.57 4.62 4.15
CA GLY A 284 -23.19 3.30 4.12
C GLY A 284 -24.68 3.38 3.72
N PRO A 285 -25.37 2.24 3.64
CA PRO A 285 -26.79 2.17 3.23
C PRO A 285 -27.75 2.95 4.14
N GLN A 286 -27.39 3.13 5.41
CA GLN A 286 -28.22 3.78 6.44
C GLN A 286 -27.68 5.14 6.88
N GLY A 287 -26.71 5.70 6.17
CA GLY A 287 -26.09 6.97 6.52
C GLY A 287 -24.57 6.87 6.61
N GLU A 288 -23.97 7.81 7.35
CA GLU A 288 -22.52 7.85 7.52
C GLU A 288 -22.04 6.74 8.46
N LEU A 289 -20.99 6.04 8.04
CA LEU A 289 -20.32 5.05 8.88
C LEU A 289 -19.33 5.76 9.83
N HIS A 290 -19.38 5.38 11.09
CA HIS A 290 -18.45 5.86 12.10
C HIS A 290 -17.48 4.73 12.47
N PHE A 291 -16.20 4.96 12.25
CA PHE A 291 -15.17 3.99 12.60
C PHE A 291 -14.59 4.35 13.96
N PRO A 292 -14.61 3.41 14.94
CA PRO A 292 -14.04 3.68 16.25
C PRO A 292 -12.55 3.95 16.12
N SER A 293 -12.09 5.06 16.71
CA SER A 293 -10.67 5.26 16.97
C SER A 293 -10.30 4.59 18.29
N PRO A 294 -9.07 4.07 18.43
CA PRO A 294 -8.60 3.63 19.74
C PRO A 294 -8.71 4.81 20.71
N ALA A 295 -9.05 4.52 21.96
CA ALA A 295 -8.98 5.53 23.01
C ALA A 295 -7.55 6.06 23.10
N PRO A 296 -7.37 7.38 23.28
CA PRO A 296 -6.05 7.99 23.40
C PRO A 296 -5.25 7.43 24.58
#